data_49f1c1092cc315264f6456f4a1f62fbd
#
_entry.id   49f1c1092cc315264f6456f4a1f62fbd
#
_cell.length_a   1.000
_cell.length_b   1.000
_cell.length_c   1.000
_cell.angle_alpha   90.00
_cell.angle_beta   90.00
_cell.angle_gamma   90.00
#
_symmetry.space_group_name_H-M   'P 1'
#
loop_
_entity.id
_entity.type
_entity.pdbx_description
1 polymer ?
#
loop_
_entity_poly.entity_id
_entity_poly.type
_entity_poly.pdbx_seq_one_letter_code
_entity_poly.pdbx_strand_id
1 'polypeptide(L)'
;MIQNYKVITLCGSIRFKDQFIETQKRLTLEGYIVISVGLFGHSGDEEVWKPGTKEMLDDMHKRKIDMADEIFVINVGGYIGESTRGEIAYAEKTGKIVNYLEPIV
;
A
#
# COMPACT_ATOMS: atom_id res chain seq x y z
N MET A 1 -13.98 -14.14 -22.13
CA MET A 1 -14.32 -12.76 -21.69
C MET A 1 -13.53 -12.41 -20.46
N ILE A 2 -12.90 -11.24 -20.46
CA ILE A 2 -12.13 -10.77 -19.31
C ILE A 2 -13.05 -9.99 -18.40
N GLN A 3 -13.07 -10.34 -17.11
CA GLN A 3 -13.88 -9.63 -16.12
C GLN A 3 -13.21 -8.35 -15.67
N ASN A 4 -14.00 -7.45 -15.10
CA ASN A 4 -13.54 -6.17 -14.55
C ASN A 4 -13.14 -6.36 -13.10
N TYR A 5 -11.85 -6.58 -12.87
CA TYR A 5 -11.34 -6.74 -11.51
C TYR A 5 -11.02 -5.39 -10.90
N LYS A 6 -11.41 -5.18 -9.65
CA LYS A 6 -11.02 -3.96 -8.92
C LYS A 6 -9.55 -3.98 -8.58
N VAL A 7 -8.95 -2.80 -8.56
CA VAL A 7 -7.53 -2.61 -8.24
C VAL A 7 -7.41 -2.05 -6.83
N ILE A 8 -6.59 -2.70 -6.01
CA ILE A 8 -6.30 -2.27 -4.64
C ILE A 8 -4.81 -2.02 -4.51
N THR A 9 -4.44 -0.83 -4.02
CA THR A 9 -3.05 -0.52 -3.69
C THR A 9 -2.84 -0.66 -2.18
N LEU A 10 -1.82 -1.42 -1.79
CA LEU A 10 -1.46 -1.60 -0.40
C LEU A 10 -0.62 -0.42 0.08
N CYS A 11 -0.96 0.11 1.24
CA CYS A 11 -0.23 1.19 1.92
C CYS A 11 0.14 0.73 3.32
N GLY A 12 1.19 1.26 3.89
CA GLY A 12 1.58 0.91 5.25
C GLY A 12 3.08 0.97 5.43
N SER A 13 3.53 0.77 6.66
CA SER A 13 4.96 0.75 6.95
C SER A 13 5.62 -0.48 6.31
N ILE A 14 6.72 -0.26 5.60
CA ILE A 14 7.47 -1.33 4.94
C ILE A 14 8.12 -2.30 5.93
N ARG A 15 8.06 -2.02 7.25
CA ARG A 15 8.48 -2.95 8.27
C ARG A 15 7.54 -4.16 8.39
N PHE A 16 6.32 -4.06 7.87
CA PHE A 16 5.33 -5.12 7.95
C PHE A 16 5.32 -6.03 6.71
N LYS A 17 6.52 -6.43 6.27
CA LYS A 17 6.68 -7.22 5.05
C LYS A 17 5.79 -8.47 5.02
N ASP A 18 5.76 -9.22 6.11
CA ASP A 18 4.99 -10.47 6.15
C ASP A 18 3.50 -10.21 5.97
N GLN A 19 2.98 -9.15 6.61
CA GLN A 19 1.57 -8.80 6.52
C GLN A 19 1.22 -8.27 5.13
N PHE A 20 2.14 -7.57 4.47
CA PHE A 20 1.96 -7.18 3.07
C PHE A 20 1.81 -8.41 2.18
N ILE A 21 2.70 -9.39 2.34
CA ILE A 21 2.68 -10.61 1.52
C ILE A 21 1.41 -11.43 1.78
N GLU A 22 1.01 -11.61 3.04
CA GLU A 22 -0.22 -12.31 3.39
C GLU A 22 -1.46 -11.63 2.82
N THR A 23 -1.55 -10.31 2.98
CA THR A 23 -2.69 -9.54 2.50
C THR A 23 -2.77 -9.56 0.98
N GLN A 24 -1.64 -9.42 0.30
CA GLN A 24 -1.56 -9.50 -1.15
C GLN A 24 -2.12 -10.83 -1.64
N LYS A 25 -1.69 -11.92 -1.03
CA LYS A 25 -2.16 -13.25 -1.38
C LYS A 25 -3.67 -13.38 -1.17
N ARG A 26 -4.15 -12.97 -0.02
CA ARG A 26 -5.57 -13.07 0.33
C ARG A 26 -6.43 -12.29 -0.64
N LEU A 27 -6.09 -11.04 -0.90
CA LEU A 27 -6.86 -10.19 -1.80
C LEU A 27 -6.82 -10.69 -3.23
N THR A 28 -5.67 -11.22 -3.67
CA THR A 28 -5.55 -11.80 -5.00
C THR A 28 -6.50 -13.00 -5.16
N LEU A 29 -6.54 -13.85 -4.14
CA LEU A 29 -7.45 -15.01 -4.15
C LEU A 29 -8.93 -14.61 -4.11
N GLU A 30 -9.22 -13.42 -3.57
CA GLU A 30 -10.57 -12.86 -3.53
C GLU A 30 -10.96 -12.18 -4.84
N GLY A 31 -10.06 -12.10 -5.80
CA GLY A 31 -10.35 -11.56 -7.13
C GLY A 31 -9.95 -10.11 -7.33
N TYR A 32 -9.04 -9.58 -6.54
CA TYR A 32 -8.54 -8.20 -6.72
C TYR A 32 -7.18 -8.19 -7.42
N ILE A 33 -6.96 -7.14 -8.22
CA ILE A 33 -5.62 -6.83 -8.71
C ILE A 33 -4.93 -6.05 -7.61
N VAL A 34 -3.78 -6.53 -7.15
CA VAL A 34 -3.09 -5.92 -6.01
C VAL A 34 -1.80 -5.25 -6.46
N ILE A 35 -1.65 -3.97 -6.11
CA ILE A 35 -0.42 -3.21 -6.31
C ILE A 35 0.23 -3.03 -4.94
N SER A 36 1.48 -3.44 -4.80
CA SER A 36 2.21 -3.37 -3.54
C SER A 36 3.40 -2.42 -3.65
N VAL A 37 4.19 -2.34 -2.58
CA VAL A 37 5.27 -1.37 -2.46
C VAL A 37 6.52 -1.72 -3.26
N GLY A 38 6.73 -2.98 -3.56
CA GLY A 38 7.88 -3.43 -4.36
C GLY A 38 9.17 -3.63 -3.58
N LEU A 39 9.51 -2.73 -2.66
CA LEU A 39 10.73 -2.81 -1.86
C LEU A 39 10.40 -2.71 -0.37
N PHE A 40 11.12 -3.48 0.43
CA PHE A 40 10.95 -3.50 1.89
C PHE A 40 12.31 -3.16 2.55
N GLY A 41 12.61 -1.86 2.64
CA GLY A 41 13.88 -1.38 3.16
C GLY A 41 14.22 -1.86 4.56
N HIS A 42 13.22 -1.96 5.43
CA HIS A 42 13.41 -2.45 6.81
C HIS A 42 13.57 -3.98 6.87
N SER A 43 13.41 -4.68 5.76
CA SER A 43 13.47 -6.14 5.69
C SER A 43 14.46 -6.64 4.65
N GLY A 44 15.50 -5.86 4.37
CA GLY A 44 16.63 -6.30 3.55
C GLY A 44 16.85 -5.59 2.23
N ASP A 45 15.87 -4.84 1.73
CA ASP A 45 16.03 -4.13 0.45
C ASP A 45 16.72 -2.79 0.67
N GLU A 46 18.04 -2.82 0.79
CA GLU A 46 18.84 -1.63 1.14
C GLU A 46 18.85 -0.56 0.08
N GLU A 47 18.50 -0.90 -1.15
CA GLU A 47 18.46 0.06 -2.26
C GLU A 47 17.55 1.24 -1.98
N VAL A 48 16.53 1.06 -1.14
CA VAL A 48 15.61 2.15 -0.77
C VAL A 48 16.32 3.31 -0.09
N TRP A 49 17.49 3.05 0.53
CA TRP A 49 18.25 4.07 1.25
C TRP A 49 19.22 4.86 0.38
N LYS A 50 19.33 4.54 -0.90
CA LYS A 50 20.18 5.30 -1.82
C LYS A 50 19.60 6.70 -2.02
N PRO A 51 20.47 7.74 -2.18
CA PRO A 51 19.99 9.10 -2.39
C PRO A 51 19.00 9.20 -3.55
N GLY A 52 17.88 9.86 -3.32
CA GLY A 52 16.83 10.06 -4.32
C GLY A 52 15.85 8.92 -4.48
N THR A 53 16.16 7.74 -3.99
CA THR A 53 15.28 6.57 -4.16
C THR A 53 14.00 6.70 -3.35
N LYS A 54 14.12 7.13 -2.07
CA LYS A 54 12.95 7.29 -1.22
C LYS A 54 11.96 8.31 -1.80
N GLU A 55 12.45 9.43 -2.28
CA GLU A 55 11.61 10.47 -2.88
C GLU A 55 10.90 9.95 -4.12
N MET A 56 11.61 9.21 -4.95
CA MET A 56 11.03 8.60 -6.15
C MET A 56 9.94 7.58 -5.77
N LEU A 57 10.21 6.75 -4.76
CA LEU A 57 9.25 5.74 -4.31
C LEU A 57 8.00 6.39 -3.69
N ASP A 58 8.17 7.47 -2.93
CA ASP A 58 7.04 8.19 -2.35
C ASP A 58 6.15 8.79 -3.44
N ASP A 59 6.76 9.37 -4.46
CA ASP A 59 6.03 9.92 -5.60
C ASP A 59 5.34 8.82 -6.40
N MET A 60 6.07 7.74 -6.69
CA MET A 60 5.53 6.59 -7.41
C MET A 60 4.34 5.97 -6.67
N HIS A 61 4.39 5.94 -5.34
CA HIS A 61 3.30 5.35 -4.57
C HIS A 61 2.00 6.13 -4.73
N LYS A 62 2.06 7.45 -4.83
CA LYS A 62 0.87 8.26 -5.13
C LYS A 62 0.30 7.89 -6.49
N ARG A 63 1.17 7.63 -7.47
CA ARG A 63 0.71 7.17 -8.78
C ARG A 63 0.03 5.81 -8.69
N LYS A 64 0.56 4.92 -7.85
CA LYS A 64 -0.08 3.62 -7.61
C LYS A 64 -1.48 3.80 -7.01
N ILE A 65 -1.65 4.78 -6.12
CA ILE A 65 -2.97 5.12 -5.56
C ILE A 65 -3.89 5.63 -6.66
N ASP A 66 -3.40 6.48 -7.55
CA ASP A 66 -4.18 6.98 -8.67
C ASP A 66 -4.71 5.85 -9.55
N MET A 67 -3.94 4.80 -9.73
CA MET A 67 -4.29 3.66 -10.57
C MET A 67 -5.28 2.70 -9.90
N ALA A 68 -5.55 2.88 -8.63
CA ALA A 68 -6.38 1.96 -7.85
C ALA A 68 -7.80 2.47 -7.69
N ASP A 69 -8.72 1.57 -7.42
CA ASP A 69 -10.09 1.89 -7.00
C ASP A 69 -10.12 2.14 -5.49
N GLU A 70 -9.27 1.43 -4.76
CA GLU A 70 -9.23 1.45 -3.30
C GLU A 70 -7.79 1.34 -2.82
N ILE A 71 -7.55 1.80 -1.58
CA ILE A 71 -6.31 1.45 -0.89
C ILE A 71 -6.65 0.57 0.31
N PHE A 72 -5.69 -0.26 0.69
CA PHE A 72 -5.80 -1.13 1.86
C PHE A 72 -4.59 -0.87 2.75
N VAL A 73 -4.84 -0.37 3.96
CA VAL A 73 -3.79 0.05 4.87
C VAL A 73 -3.38 -1.09 5.79
N ILE A 74 -2.10 -1.44 5.76
CA ILE A 74 -1.52 -2.48 6.61
C ILE A 74 -1.12 -1.82 7.93
N ASN A 75 -2.04 -1.78 8.88
CA ASN A 75 -1.86 -1.08 10.16
C ASN A 75 -1.74 -2.06 11.32
N VAL A 76 -0.68 -2.86 11.29
CA VAL A 76 -0.44 -3.88 12.33
C VAL A 76 -0.34 -3.22 13.70
N GLY A 77 -1.14 -3.71 14.67
CA GLY A 77 -1.21 -3.14 16.00
C GLY A 77 -1.77 -1.72 16.02
N GLY A 78 -2.43 -1.30 14.95
CA GLY A 78 -2.93 0.06 14.83
C GLY A 78 -1.90 1.07 14.36
N TYR A 79 -0.67 0.63 14.11
CA TYR A 79 0.41 1.55 13.73
C TYR A 79 0.21 2.12 12.33
N ILE A 80 0.23 3.44 12.24
CA ILE A 80 0.20 4.17 10.97
C ILE A 80 1.30 5.22 11.03
N GLY A 81 2.32 5.07 10.20
CA GLY A 81 3.43 6.01 10.15
C GLY A 81 3.08 7.29 9.39
N GLU A 82 4.00 8.24 9.41
CA GLU A 82 3.78 9.56 8.80
C GLU A 82 3.56 9.46 7.29
N SER A 83 4.39 8.68 6.59
CA SER A 83 4.23 8.49 5.15
C SER A 83 2.87 7.89 4.82
N THR A 84 2.44 6.90 5.59
CA THR A 84 1.16 6.24 5.38
C THR A 84 -0.01 7.20 5.63
N ARG A 85 0.11 8.07 6.63
CA ARG A 85 -0.92 9.10 6.88
C ARG A 85 -1.08 10.02 5.68
N GLY A 86 0.03 10.41 5.06
CA GLY A 86 0.00 11.22 3.84
C GLY A 86 -0.68 10.49 2.69
N GLU A 87 -0.44 9.19 2.55
CA GLU A 87 -1.05 8.36 1.53
C GLU A 87 -2.55 8.22 1.73
N ILE A 88 -2.98 8.03 2.98
CA ILE A 88 -4.40 7.97 3.33
C ILE A 88 -5.08 9.28 2.97
N ALA A 89 -4.48 10.41 3.37
CA ALA A 89 -5.02 11.73 3.06
C ALA A 89 -5.14 11.95 1.54
N TYR A 90 -4.12 11.53 0.79
CA TYR A 90 -4.13 11.64 -0.66
C TYR A 90 -5.25 10.79 -1.27
N ALA A 91 -5.41 9.55 -0.79
CA ALA A 91 -6.46 8.67 -1.27
C ALA A 91 -7.85 9.24 -1.01
N GLU A 92 -8.07 9.75 0.19
CA GLU A 92 -9.35 10.38 0.56
C GLU A 92 -9.63 11.60 -0.31
N LYS A 93 -8.62 12.44 -0.51
CA LYS A 93 -8.73 13.65 -1.34
C LYS A 93 -9.10 13.32 -2.77
N THR A 94 -8.61 12.22 -3.30
CA THR A 94 -8.87 11.79 -4.68
C THR A 94 -10.06 10.85 -4.81
N GLY A 95 -10.84 10.68 -3.75
CA GLY A 95 -12.09 9.93 -3.77
C GLY A 95 -11.95 8.41 -3.73
N LYS A 96 -10.80 7.90 -3.28
CA LYS A 96 -10.59 6.47 -3.17
C LYS A 96 -11.17 5.92 -1.86
N ILE A 97 -11.65 4.68 -1.91
CA ILE A 97 -12.10 3.99 -0.72
C ILE A 97 -10.87 3.57 0.09
N VAL A 98 -10.91 3.73 1.41
CA VAL A 98 -9.81 3.37 2.30
C VAL A 98 -10.27 2.27 3.24
N ASN A 99 -9.61 1.12 3.15
CA ASN A 99 -9.84 0.00 4.05
C ASN A 99 -8.60 -0.26 4.90
N TYR A 100 -8.78 -0.95 6.01
CA TYR A 100 -7.69 -1.19 6.98
C TYR A 100 -7.61 -2.66 7.33
N LEU A 101 -6.38 -3.13 7.61
CA LEU A 101 -6.14 -4.49 8.07
C LEU A 101 -6.77 -4.69 9.45
N GLU A 102 -6.56 -3.72 10.35
CA GLU A 102 -7.13 -3.74 11.70
C GLU A 102 -8.09 -2.57 11.88
N PRO A 103 -9.17 -2.76 12.67
CA PRO A 103 -10.14 -1.68 12.87
C PRO A 103 -9.49 -0.42 13.43
N ILE A 104 -9.94 0.74 12.96
CA ILE A 104 -9.54 2.03 13.53
C ILE A 104 -10.45 2.31 14.71
N VAL A 105 -9.84 2.69 15.82
CA VAL A 105 -10.58 3.00 17.04
C VAL A 105 -10.55 4.49 17.29
#